data_3e8b274e6d04bfd5f325b1a1f477072f
#
_entry.id   3e8b274e6d04bfd5f325b1a1f477072f
#
_cell.length_a   1.000
_cell.length_b   1.000
_cell.length_c   1.000
_cell.angle_alpha   90.00
_cell.angle_beta   90.00
_cell.angle_gamma   90.00
#
_symmetry.space_group_name_H-M   'P 1'
#
loop_
_entity.id
_entity.type
_entity.pdbx_description
1 polymer ?
#
loop_
_entity_poly.entity_id
_entity_poly.type
_entity_poly.pdbx_seq_one_letter_code
_entity_poly.pdbx_strand_id
1 'polypeptide(L)'
;MTAAVGLGNSDRIDFCETSIFCDTGLCRAGAPAPHKAALDLESLEGLLNMKLLRPVLLAVVFAGTFYFFTTYRSGQFHPASWFGRPSKVEITEAAAVEPFDSEEQNNISVYRKNIDSVVNITSRAVTFDFFYGLVPQEGQGSGFIIDKAGHVLTNYHVIADARQVEVTLHNRKKYRATVIGTDRSHDLAVIQIKGSEFTPMVLGDSGKLQVGQKVYAIGNPFGLSGTMTRGIISSIRPVQEPDGMQIDEAIQTDAAINPGNSGGPLLNWHGEVIGINTMIASNVGQSAGIGFAIPVNTAKAVLNDLVTLGRVRRPALGVRTIPVTPELSEQMGLAADNGLLVVQVVPGGAADRAGLHGGTERAYLGNTPIMLGGDLIVAIDGQDVQDQQDLSQVMNNHRAGDTVRLTIYRGKKKMDVSVVLGEAREQV
;
A
#
# COMPACT_ATOMS: atom_id res chain seq x y z
N MET A 1 -37.46 7.13 -39.45
CA MET A 1 -37.05 8.54 -39.42
C MET A 1 -35.66 8.53 -38.79
N THR A 2 -34.64 8.28 -39.51
CA THR A 2 -33.80 9.18 -40.32
C THR A 2 -33.28 10.38 -39.52
N ALA A 3 -32.04 10.31 -39.08
CA ALA A 3 -31.01 11.31 -39.32
C ALA A 3 -29.65 10.81 -38.87
N ALA A 4 -28.83 10.58 -39.86
CA ALA A 4 -27.36 10.47 -39.77
C ALA A 4 -26.76 11.89 -39.80
N VAL A 5 -25.46 11.99 -39.51
CA VAL A 5 -24.44 13.02 -39.82
C VAL A 5 -23.52 13.07 -38.57
N GLY A 6 -22.23 12.98 -38.63
CA GLY A 6 -21.24 12.99 -39.71
C GLY A 6 -19.85 12.80 -39.11
N LEU A 7 -18.99 12.29 -39.94
CA LEU A 7 -17.55 12.15 -39.79
C LEU A 7 -16.82 13.48 -39.66
N GLY A 8 -15.73 13.53 -38.89
CA GLY A 8 -14.80 14.65 -38.88
C GLY A 8 -13.58 14.34 -38.05
N ASN A 9 -12.63 13.77 -38.65
CA ASN A 9 -11.25 14.19 -38.95
C ASN A 9 -10.22 14.14 -37.80
N SER A 10 -9.24 13.35 -38.09
CA SER A 10 -7.89 13.28 -37.54
C SER A 10 -7.21 14.65 -37.38
N ASP A 11 -6.56 14.87 -36.25
CA ASP A 11 -5.41 15.76 -36.22
C ASP A 11 -4.29 15.17 -35.35
N ARG A 12 -3.14 15.11 -35.98
CA ARG A 12 -1.84 14.77 -35.44
C ARG A 12 -1.44 15.81 -34.41
N ILE A 13 -0.90 15.39 -33.32
CA ILE A 13 -0.18 16.26 -32.38
C ILE A 13 1.30 16.10 -32.67
N ASP A 14 1.88 17.10 -33.31
CA ASP A 14 3.32 17.29 -33.41
C ASP A 14 3.88 17.77 -32.07
N PHE A 15 4.95 17.15 -31.65
CA PHE A 15 5.81 17.63 -30.57
C PHE A 15 6.47 18.94 -30.99
N CYS A 16 6.25 20.02 -30.24
CA CYS A 16 7.02 21.22 -30.31
C CYS A 16 7.77 21.47 -29.04
N GLU A 17 9.09 21.39 -29.13
CA GLU A 17 10.02 21.85 -28.09
C GLU A 17 9.87 23.37 -27.90
N THR A 18 9.64 23.76 -26.67
CA THR A 18 9.61 25.17 -26.27
C THR A 18 10.95 25.54 -25.64
N SER A 19 11.68 26.41 -26.30
CA SER A 19 12.64 27.30 -25.66
C SER A 19 12.08 28.69 -25.55
N ILE A 20 12.02 29.17 -24.34
CA ILE A 20 11.59 30.52 -23.92
C ILE A 20 12.80 31.43 -24.01
N PHE A 21 12.67 32.59 -24.61
CA PHE A 21 13.09 33.92 -24.14
C PHE A 21 13.00 34.92 -25.27
N CYS A 22 12.20 35.91 -25.15
CA CYS A 22 12.63 37.32 -25.09
C CYS A 22 11.46 38.28 -25.16
N ASP A 23 11.45 39.15 -24.22
CA ASP A 23 10.61 40.33 -24.21
C ASP A 23 11.47 41.58 -24.50
N THR A 24 10.75 42.60 -24.97
CA THR A 24 11.08 44.00 -25.11
C THR A 24 11.67 44.47 -26.44
N GLY A 25 10.79 45.15 -27.11
CA GLY A 25 10.95 45.88 -28.36
C GLY A 25 11.81 47.12 -28.30
N LEU A 26 12.27 47.46 -29.45
CA LEU A 26 12.24 48.84 -29.97
C LEU A 26 12.85 48.81 -31.39
N CYS A 27 11.98 49.07 -32.38
CA CYS A 27 12.40 49.46 -33.72
C CYS A 27 13.00 50.86 -33.71
N ARG A 28 14.14 51.06 -34.37
CA ARG A 28 14.42 52.29 -35.11
C ARG A 28 15.48 52.11 -36.20
N ALA A 29 15.22 52.83 -37.24
CA ALA A 29 15.78 52.81 -38.57
C ALA A 29 17.25 53.26 -38.71
N GLY A 30 17.86 52.72 -39.74
CA GLY A 30 18.67 53.43 -40.70
C GLY A 30 20.03 53.97 -40.26
N ALA A 31 21.09 53.33 -40.77
CA ALA A 31 22.31 54.06 -41.03
C ALA A 31 23.23 53.29 -42.01
N PRO A 32 24.07 53.97 -42.74
CA PRO A 32 24.66 53.49 -43.98
C PRO A 32 25.94 52.67 -43.73
N ALA A 33 26.34 51.95 -44.78
CA ALA A 33 27.53 51.11 -44.83
C ALA A 33 28.85 51.89 -44.55
N PRO A 34 29.77 51.36 -43.79
CA PRO A 34 31.09 51.93 -43.66
C PRO A 34 32.01 51.48 -44.81
N HIS A 35 32.66 52.48 -45.35
CA HIS A 35 33.77 52.38 -46.29
C HIS A 35 34.82 51.37 -45.83
N LYS A 36 35.28 50.58 -46.78
CA LYS A 36 36.51 49.79 -46.66
C LYS A 36 37.70 50.76 -46.61
N ALA A 37 38.24 50.95 -45.43
CA ALA A 37 39.60 51.50 -45.32
C ALA A 37 40.55 50.37 -45.58
N ALA A 38 41.19 50.41 -46.73
CA ALA A 38 42.34 49.58 -47.03
C ALA A 38 43.49 50.11 -46.15
N LEU A 39 43.90 49.32 -45.18
CA LEU A 39 45.15 49.57 -44.45
C LEU A 39 46.30 49.23 -45.37
N ASP A 40 47.03 50.26 -45.72
CA ASP A 40 48.28 50.19 -46.53
C ASP A 40 49.29 49.29 -45.81
N LEU A 41 49.59 48.14 -46.40
CA LEU A 41 50.58 47.19 -45.90
C LEU A 41 52.06 47.71 -45.97
N GLU A 42 52.29 48.79 -46.70
CA GLU A 42 53.64 49.33 -46.86
C GLU A 42 54.20 50.07 -45.63
N SER A 43 53.37 50.47 -44.67
CA SER A 43 53.80 51.12 -43.44
C SER A 43 54.36 50.15 -42.37
N LEU A 44 54.11 48.84 -42.53
CA LEU A 44 54.54 47.80 -41.56
C LEU A 44 55.93 47.23 -41.90
N GLU A 45 56.44 47.38 -43.15
CA GLU A 45 57.75 46.88 -43.52
C GLU A 45 58.90 47.76 -42.97
N GLY A 46 58.65 49.05 -42.67
CA GLY A 46 59.67 49.95 -42.11
C GLY A 46 60.03 49.69 -40.64
N LEU A 47 59.16 49.04 -39.87
CA LEU A 47 59.40 48.73 -38.46
C LEU A 47 60.10 47.39 -38.22
N LEU A 48 60.11 46.51 -39.26
CA LEU A 48 60.72 45.17 -39.13
C LEU A 48 62.15 45.09 -39.55
N ASN A 49 62.80 46.22 -40.05
CA ASN A 49 64.13 46.22 -40.60
C ASN A 49 65.18 46.77 -39.64
N MET A 50 64.89 46.85 -38.37
CA MET A 50 65.87 47.16 -37.34
C MET A 50 66.65 45.89 -36.94
N LYS A 51 67.81 45.70 -37.57
CA LYS A 51 68.73 44.57 -37.29
C LYS A 51 69.09 44.40 -35.78
N LEU A 52 68.84 45.40 -34.96
CA LEU A 52 69.10 45.40 -33.50
C LEU A 52 67.82 44.93 -32.66
N LEU A 53 66.59 45.00 -33.19
CA LEU A 53 65.41 44.61 -32.45
C LEU A 53 65.22 43.07 -32.43
N ARG A 54 65.64 42.38 -33.46
CA ARG A 54 65.56 40.91 -33.54
C ARG A 54 66.26 40.19 -32.42
N PRO A 55 67.54 40.47 -32.09
CA PRO A 55 68.25 39.79 -30.99
C PRO A 55 67.60 40.14 -29.63
N VAL A 56 67.11 41.36 -29.44
CA VAL A 56 66.44 41.78 -28.20
C VAL A 56 65.12 41.05 -28.02
N LEU A 57 64.35 40.91 -29.07
CA LEU A 57 63.07 40.20 -29.04
C LEU A 57 63.30 38.68 -28.79
N LEU A 58 64.26 38.10 -29.41
CA LEU A 58 64.71 36.74 -29.16
C LEU A 58 65.19 36.53 -27.72
N ALA A 59 65.95 37.49 -27.17
CA ALA A 59 66.39 37.41 -25.76
C ALA A 59 65.23 37.53 -24.79
N VAL A 60 64.22 38.40 -25.04
CA VAL A 60 63.03 38.52 -24.22
C VAL A 60 62.21 37.24 -24.29
N VAL A 61 62.02 36.68 -25.48
CA VAL A 61 61.25 35.39 -25.63
C VAL A 61 62.04 34.27 -24.95
N PHE A 62 63.37 34.23 -25.08
CA PHE A 62 64.19 33.22 -24.42
C PHE A 62 64.19 33.36 -22.89
N ALA A 63 64.31 34.60 -22.39
CA ALA A 63 64.20 34.88 -20.96
C ALA A 63 62.79 34.54 -20.41
N GLY A 64 61.74 34.87 -21.18
CA GLY A 64 60.36 34.55 -20.82
C GLY A 64 60.10 33.04 -20.80
N THR A 65 60.54 32.30 -21.80
CA THR A 65 60.46 30.85 -21.85
C THR A 65 61.29 30.16 -20.77
N PHE A 66 62.51 30.68 -20.52
CA PHE A 66 63.38 30.18 -19.43
C PHE A 66 62.75 30.45 -18.07
N TYR A 67 62.20 31.64 -17.84
CA TYR A 67 61.48 31.98 -16.62
C TYR A 67 60.24 31.11 -16.48
N PHE A 68 59.48 30.93 -17.56
CA PHE A 68 58.29 30.03 -17.56
C PHE A 68 58.69 28.59 -17.25
N PHE A 69 59.78 28.07 -17.86
CA PHE A 69 60.22 26.71 -17.67
C PHE A 69 60.77 26.48 -16.25
N THR A 70 61.52 27.44 -15.69
CA THR A 70 62.04 27.33 -14.31
C THR A 70 60.94 27.45 -13.27
N THR A 71 59.95 28.32 -13.45
CA THR A 71 58.80 28.46 -12.55
C THR A 71 57.82 27.30 -12.68
N TYR A 72 57.65 26.75 -13.89
CA TYR A 72 56.90 25.54 -14.11
C TYR A 72 57.51 24.31 -13.44
N ARG A 73 58.85 24.15 -13.59
CA ARG A 73 59.60 23.03 -13.00
C ARG A 73 59.78 23.13 -11.48
N SER A 74 59.78 24.33 -10.92
CA SER A 74 59.84 24.56 -9.47
C SER A 74 58.49 24.42 -8.75
N GLY A 75 57.39 24.11 -9.48
CA GLY A 75 56.06 23.96 -8.92
C GLY A 75 55.43 25.28 -8.42
N GLN A 76 56.07 26.42 -8.68
CA GLN A 76 55.56 27.74 -8.25
C GLN A 76 54.56 28.36 -9.26
N PHE A 77 54.44 27.76 -10.45
CA PHE A 77 53.49 28.23 -11.46
C PHE A 77 52.13 27.55 -11.26
N HIS A 78 51.25 28.22 -10.52
CA HIS A 78 49.86 27.84 -10.42
C HIS A 78 49.00 28.77 -11.33
N PRO A 79 48.60 28.33 -12.52
CA PRO A 79 47.78 29.13 -13.42
C PRO A 79 46.46 29.54 -12.77
N ALA A 80 45.98 28.80 -11.76
CA ALA A 80 44.81 29.13 -10.95
C ALA A 80 44.93 30.43 -10.13
N SER A 81 46.16 30.92 -9.89
CA SER A 81 46.37 32.18 -9.17
C SER A 81 46.08 33.43 -10.02
N TRP A 82 46.03 33.28 -11.35
CA TRP A 82 45.69 34.36 -12.28
C TRP A 82 44.17 34.58 -12.43
N PHE A 83 43.36 33.57 -12.10
CA PHE A 83 41.90 33.62 -12.18
C PHE A 83 41.22 33.83 -10.82
N GLY A 84 41.91 34.43 -9.86
CA GLY A 84 41.39 34.61 -8.51
C GLY A 84 41.49 33.29 -7.70
N ARG A 85 41.93 33.37 -6.48
CA ARG A 85 41.82 32.22 -5.55
C ARG A 85 40.37 31.82 -5.46
N PRO A 86 40.02 30.52 -5.64
CA PRO A 86 38.66 30.10 -5.33
C PRO A 86 38.36 30.55 -3.89
N SER A 87 37.29 31.32 -3.75
CA SER A 87 36.83 31.72 -2.41
C SER A 87 36.67 30.45 -1.58
N LYS A 88 37.32 30.36 -0.43
CA LYS A 88 37.05 29.27 0.50
C LYS A 88 35.55 29.24 0.73
N VAL A 89 34.94 28.09 0.47
CA VAL A 89 33.53 27.87 0.87
C VAL A 89 33.54 27.86 2.40
N GLU A 90 33.04 28.89 3.02
CA GLU A 90 32.78 28.90 4.45
C GLU A 90 31.51 28.09 4.69
N ILE A 91 31.71 26.86 5.16
CA ILE A 91 30.60 26.03 5.61
C ILE A 91 30.22 26.54 7.00
N THR A 92 29.01 27.07 7.13
CA THR A 92 28.45 27.38 8.43
C THR A 92 27.99 26.08 9.07
N GLU A 93 28.74 25.57 10.02
CA GLU A 93 28.33 24.42 10.82
C GLU A 93 27.28 24.86 11.84
N ALA A 94 26.24 24.01 12.01
CA ALA A 94 25.25 24.23 13.05
C ALA A 94 25.92 24.18 14.43
N ALA A 95 25.47 25.04 15.33
CA ALA A 95 25.84 24.95 16.75
C ALA A 95 25.44 23.56 17.29
N ALA A 96 26.06 23.16 18.42
CA ALA A 96 25.88 21.85 19.03
C ALA A 96 24.40 21.42 19.02
N VAL A 97 24.18 20.13 18.64
CA VAL A 97 22.85 19.52 18.56
C VAL A 97 22.11 19.73 19.87
N GLU A 98 21.00 20.47 19.83
CA GLU A 98 20.11 20.56 20.97
C GLU A 98 19.55 19.19 21.34
N PRO A 99 19.29 18.92 22.62
CA PRO A 99 18.68 17.65 23.00
C PRO A 99 17.31 17.51 22.34
N PHE A 100 16.99 16.30 21.85
CA PHE A 100 15.70 15.97 21.25
C PHE A 100 14.55 16.39 22.18
N ASP A 101 13.49 16.95 21.62
CA ASP A 101 12.27 17.21 22.38
C ASP A 101 11.59 15.90 22.81
N SER A 102 10.56 16.00 23.65
CA SER A 102 9.88 14.82 24.19
C SER A 102 9.18 13.99 23.11
N GLU A 103 8.74 14.64 22.04
CA GLU A 103 8.08 13.98 20.92
C GLU A 103 9.10 13.23 20.04
N GLU A 104 10.21 13.86 19.73
CA GLU A 104 11.31 13.23 19.01
C GLU A 104 11.88 12.03 19.77
N GLN A 105 12.08 12.18 21.09
CA GLN A 105 12.52 11.08 21.96
C GLN A 105 11.55 9.90 21.92
N ASN A 106 10.23 10.16 21.95
CA ASN A 106 9.23 9.11 21.86
C ASN A 106 9.26 8.41 20.48
N ASN A 107 9.33 9.18 19.38
CA ASN A 107 9.41 8.63 18.02
C ASN A 107 10.64 7.69 17.89
N ILE A 108 11.81 8.15 18.36
CA ILE A 108 13.06 7.37 18.35
C ILE A 108 12.91 6.11 19.21
N SER A 109 12.31 6.23 20.40
CA SER A 109 12.11 5.12 21.33
C SER A 109 11.19 4.04 20.73
N VAL A 110 10.04 4.43 20.16
CA VAL A 110 9.09 3.51 19.51
C VAL A 110 9.78 2.77 18.36
N TYR A 111 10.53 3.49 17.52
CA TYR A 111 11.25 2.86 16.41
C TYR A 111 12.29 1.85 16.91
N ARG A 112 13.21 2.27 17.79
CA ARG A 112 14.29 1.42 18.30
C ARG A 112 13.79 0.17 19.03
N LYS A 113 12.70 0.30 19.79
CA LYS A 113 12.10 -0.81 20.53
C LYS A 113 11.54 -1.90 19.62
N ASN A 114 11.05 -1.52 18.44
CA ASN A 114 10.21 -2.40 17.64
C ASN A 114 10.84 -2.87 16.32
N ILE A 115 11.87 -2.15 15.81
CA ILE A 115 12.40 -2.41 14.46
C ILE A 115 12.98 -3.82 14.28
N ASP A 116 13.58 -4.40 15.32
CA ASP A 116 14.14 -5.76 15.27
C ASP A 116 13.08 -6.85 15.13
N SER A 117 11.83 -6.53 15.48
CA SER A 117 10.68 -7.43 15.36
C SER A 117 9.95 -7.29 14.03
N VAL A 118 10.20 -6.22 13.27
CA VAL A 118 9.61 -6.00 11.94
C VAL A 118 10.47 -6.68 10.89
N VAL A 119 9.82 -7.41 10.01
CA VAL A 119 10.48 -8.22 8.98
C VAL A 119 10.04 -7.81 7.58
N ASN A 120 10.93 -7.99 6.61
CA ASN A 120 10.57 -7.97 5.20
C ASN A 120 10.12 -9.37 4.78
N ILE A 121 9.09 -9.43 3.95
CA ILE A 121 8.58 -10.67 3.36
C ILE A 121 8.70 -10.55 1.85
N THR A 122 9.38 -11.52 1.24
CA THR A 122 9.46 -11.68 -0.20
C THR A 122 8.72 -12.95 -0.58
N SER A 123 7.67 -12.83 -1.38
CA SER A 123 6.90 -13.95 -1.92
C SER A 123 7.27 -14.17 -3.38
N ARG A 124 7.45 -15.44 -3.76
CA ARG A 124 7.72 -15.84 -5.14
C ARG A 124 6.60 -16.72 -5.64
N ALA A 125 5.90 -16.23 -6.64
CA ALA A 125 4.87 -16.95 -7.39
C ALA A 125 5.36 -17.25 -8.81
N VAL A 126 4.64 -18.13 -9.51
CA VAL A 126 4.86 -18.38 -10.93
C VAL A 126 3.52 -18.24 -11.62
N THR A 127 3.43 -17.24 -12.48
CA THR A 127 2.22 -16.95 -13.26
C THR A 127 2.42 -17.44 -14.69
N PHE A 128 1.36 -17.97 -15.30
CA PHE A 128 1.40 -18.32 -16.71
C PHE A 128 1.03 -17.12 -17.56
N ASP A 129 1.98 -16.67 -18.39
CA ASP A 129 1.75 -15.67 -19.41
C ASP A 129 1.55 -16.37 -20.75
N PHE A 130 0.56 -15.92 -21.54
CA PHE A 130 0.22 -16.55 -22.82
C PHE A 130 1.36 -16.48 -23.84
N PHE A 131 2.19 -15.46 -23.80
CA PHE A 131 3.29 -15.25 -24.74
C PHE A 131 4.64 -15.76 -24.23
N TYR A 132 4.87 -15.66 -22.90
CA TYR A 132 6.17 -15.96 -22.27
C TYR A 132 6.16 -17.27 -21.47
N GLY A 133 5.02 -17.95 -21.36
CA GLY A 133 4.91 -19.17 -20.57
C GLY A 133 4.92 -18.91 -19.07
N LEU A 134 5.68 -19.70 -18.31
CA LEU A 134 5.80 -19.55 -16.86
C LEU A 134 6.73 -18.39 -16.51
N VAL A 135 6.18 -17.29 -15.99
CA VAL A 135 6.91 -16.09 -15.59
C VAL A 135 6.98 -16.02 -14.06
N PRO A 136 8.19 -15.91 -13.47
CA PRO A 136 8.33 -15.66 -12.04
C PRO A 136 7.79 -14.27 -11.68
N GLN A 137 6.97 -14.19 -10.64
CA GLN A 137 6.49 -12.95 -10.06
C GLN A 137 6.97 -12.85 -8.62
N GLU A 138 7.56 -11.72 -8.24
CA GLU A 138 7.97 -11.44 -6.87
C GLU A 138 7.03 -10.40 -6.26
N GLY A 139 6.45 -10.72 -5.11
CA GLY A 139 5.72 -9.83 -4.24
C GLY A 139 6.58 -9.43 -3.05
N GLN A 140 6.32 -8.26 -2.51
CA GLN A 140 7.00 -7.76 -1.31
C GLN A 140 6.01 -7.15 -0.33
N GLY A 141 6.28 -7.37 0.96
CA GLY A 141 5.55 -6.77 2.05
C GLY A 141 6.35 -6.80 3.34
N SER A 142 5.68 -6.46 4.41
CA SER A 142 6.22 -6.53 5.76
C SER A 142 5.44 -7.53 6.61
N GLY A 143 6.00 -7.86 7.76
CA GLY A 143 5.35 -8.59 8.82
C GLY A 143 6.01 -8.25 10.14
N PHE A 144 5.53 -8.84 11.21
CA PHE A 144 6.17 -8.70 12.52
C PHE A 144 6.06 -9.99 13.33
N ILE A 145 7.08 -10.22 14.15
CA ILE A 145 7.21 -11.41 14.99
C ILE A 145 6.28 -11.27 16.18
N ILE A 146 5.43 -12.30 16.41
CA ILE A 146 4.43 -12.29 17.49
C ILE A 146 4.79 -13.18 18.68
N ASP A 147 5.74 -14.12 18.51
CA ASP A 147 6.19 -14.97 19.59
C ASP A 147 7.65 -15.44 19.41
N LYS A 148 8.17 -16.12 20.44
CA LYS A 148 9.53 -16.68 20.44
C LYS A 148 9.68 -17.93 19.57
N ALA A 149 8.57 -18.53 19.11
CA ALA A 149 8.57 -19.68 18.20
C ALA A 149 8.80 -19.26 16.74
N GLY A 150 8.87 -17.94 16.49
CA GLY A 150 9.11 -17.38 15.16
C GLY A 150 7.87 -17.29 14.31
N HIS A 151 6.68 -17.22 14.92
CA HIS A 151 5.48 -16.87 14.17
C HIS A 151 5.52 -15.39 13.79
N VAL A 152 5.23 -15.12 12.53
CA VAL A 152 5.18 -13.79 11.93
C VAL A 152 3.76 -13.56 11.44
N LEU A 153 3.16 -12.46 11.88
CA LEU A 153 1.86 -11.99 11.39
C LEU A 153 2.07 -11.03 10.23
N THR A 154 1.27 -11.19 9.19
CA THR A 154 1.31 -10.37 7.96
C THR A 154 -0.07 -10.38 7.29
N ASN A 155 -0.20 -9.72 6.13
CA ASN A 155 -1.40 -9.82 5.31
C ASN A 155 -1.42 -11.08 4.44
N TYR A 156 -2.63 -11.57 4.15
CA TYR A 156 -2.83 -12.68 3.22
C TYR A 156 -2.33 -12.33 1.81
N HIS A 157 -2.68 -11.13 1.29
CA HIS A 157 -2.28 -10.71 -0.05
C HIS A 157 -0.76 -10.64 -0.26
N VAL A 158 0.03 -10.45 0.81
CA VAL A 158 1.51 -10.44 0.75
C VAL A 158 2.06 -11.83 0.38
N ILE A 159 1.36 -12.90 0.77
CA ILE A 159 1.79 -14.29 0.55
C ILE A 159 0.88 -15.08 -0.38
N ALA A 160 -0.18 -14.45 -0.93
CA ALA A 160 -1.11 -15.11 -1.83
C ALA A 160 -0.37 -15.71 -3.02
N ASP A 161 -0.78 -16.92 -3.42
CA ASP A 161 -0.23 -17.67 -4.55
C ASP A 161 1.29 -17.94 -4.50
N ALA A 162 1.95 -17.64 -3.38
CA ALA A 162 3.38 -17.81 -3.24
C ALA A 162 3.77 -19.29 -3.16
N ARG A 163 4.64 -19.75 -4.05
CA ARG A 163 5.29 -21.08 -3.95
C ARG A 163 6.42 -21.08 -2.93
N GLN A 164 7.01 -19.94 -2.68
CA GLN A 164 8.09 -19.75 -1.71
C GLN A 164 7.95 -18.40 -1.02
N VAL A 165 8.11 -18.42 0.31
CA VAL A 165 8.13 -17.21 1.14
C VAL A 165 9.48 -17.13 1.84
N GLU A 166 10.16 -16.00 1.70
CA GLU A 166 11.41 -15.67 2.38
C GLU A 166 11.18 -14.48 3.32
N VAL A 167 11.69 -14.59 4.54
CA VAL A 167 11.65 -13.53 5.54
C VAL A 167 13.06 -13.02 5.80
N THR A 168 13.24 -11.70 5.70
CA THR A 168 14.50 -11.03 6.01
C THR A 168 14.32 -10.17 7.26
N LEU A 169 15.11 -10.43 8.31
CA LEU A 169 15.11 -9.66 9.54
C LEU A 169 15.87 -8.33 9.37
N HIS A 170 15.70 -7.42 10.33
CA HIS A 170 16.42 -6.14 10.35
C HIS A 170 17.96 -6.31 10.33
N ASN A 171 18.49 -7.35 10.96
CA ASN A 171 19.91 -7.71 10.92
C ASN A 171 20.36 -8.39 9.60
N ARG A 172 19.52 -8.37 8.55
CA ARG A 172 19.71 -8.95 7.21
C ARG A 172 19.81 -10.47 7.16
N LYS A 173 19.56 -11.17 8.26
CA LYS A 173 19.46 -12.63 8.23
C LYS A 173 18.19 -13.04 7.47
N LYS A 174 18.32 -14.03 6.59
CA LYS A 174 17.26 -14.55 5.75
C LYS A 174 16.80 -15.92 6.24
N TYR A 175 15.49 -16.12 6.22
CA TYR A 175 14.85 -17.35 6.64
C TYR A 175 13.83 -17.79 5.60
N ARG A 176 13.81 -19.08 5.27
CA ARG A 176 12.67 -19.64 4.56
C ARG A 176 11.51 -19.75 5.53
N ALA A 177 10.36 -19.21 5.16
CA ALA A 177 9.15 -19.29 5.96
C ALA A 177 8.23 -20.41 5.49
N THR A 178 7.46 -20.95 6.43
CA THR A 178 6.36 -21.88 6.16
C THR A 178 5.06 -21.18 6.47
N VAL A 179 4.08 -21.22 5.57
CA VAL A 179 2.72 -20.71 5.83
C VAL A 179 2.07 -21.65 6.84
N ILE A 180 1.64 -21.10 7.98
CA ILE A 180 0.99 -21.83 9.07
C ILE A 180 -0.53 -21.75 8.94
N GLY A 181 -1.07 -20.57 8.65
CA GLY A 181 -2.49 -20.38 8.47
C GLY A 181 -2.82 -19.08 7.76
N THR A 182 -3.98 -19.05 7.12
CA THR A 182 -4.47 -17.90 6.36
C THR A 182 -5.93 -17.61 6.65
N ASP A 183 -6.28 -16.33 6.60
CA ASP A 183 -7.63 -15.80 6.66
C ASP A 183 -7.82 -14.76 5.54
N ARG A 184 -8.31 -15.22 4.40
CA ARG A 184 -8.51 -14.37 3.22
C ARG A 184 -9.54 -13.27 3.48
N SER A 185 -10.60 -13.54 4.24
CA SER A 185 -11.68 -12.57 4.45
C SER A 185 -11.25 -11.36 5.29
N HIS A 186 -10.30 -11.53 6.21
CA HIS A 186 -9.72 -10.42 6.97
C HIS A 186 -8.32 -10.04 6.49
N ASP A 187 -7.87 -10.58 5.35
CA ASP A 187 -6.53 -10.33 4.82
C ASP A 187 -5.39 -10.58 5.82
N LEU A 188 -5.46 -11.70 6.57
CA LEU A 188 -4.48 -12.07 7.58
C LEU A 188 -3.77 -13.38 7.23
N ALA A 189 -2.50 -13.47 7.56
CA ALA A 189 -1.72 -14.69 7.45
C ALA A 189 -0.70 -14.82 8.58
N VAL A 190 -0.48 -16.06 9.03
CA VAL A 190 0.60 -16.42 9.94
C VAL A 190 1.59 -17.31 9.19
N ILE A 191 2.83 -16.89 9.16
CA ILE A 191 3.96 -17.67 8.65
C ILE A 191 4.93 -17.97 9.79
N GLN A 192 5.73 -19.01 9.66
CA GLN A 192 6.72 -19.38 10.66
C GLN A 192 8.13 -19.43 10.08
N ILE A 193 9.06 -18.83 10.78
CA ILE A 193 10.50 -18.95 10.55
C ILE A 193 11.14 -19.79 11.65
N LYS A 194 12.14 -20.62 11.30
CA LYS A 194 12.86 -21.47 12.25
C LYS A 194 14.16 -20.81 12.66
N GLY A 195 14.34 -20.58 13.96
CA GLY A 195 15.53 -19.96 14.52
C GLY A 195 15.41 -19.81 16.03
N SER A 196 16.37 -19.14 16.62
CA SER A 196 16.40 -18.75 18.03
C SER A 196 16.58 -17.24 18.13
N GLU A 197 16.26 -16.68 19.29
CA GLU A 197 16.47 -15.26 19.63
C GLU A 197 15.56 -14.28 18.88
N PHE A 198 14.31 -14.67 18.66
CA PHE A 198 13.31 -13.75 18.15
C PHE A 198 12.78 -12.84 19.26
N THR A 199 12.62 -11.56 18.95
CA THR A 199 11.99 -10.57 19.83
C THR A 199 10.55 -10.35 19.40
N PRO A 200 9.54 -10.82 20.17
CA PRO A 200 8.14 -10.61 19.80
C PRO A 200 7.69 -9.19 20.08
N MET A 201 6.74 -8.70 19.27
CA MET A 201 6.04 -7.44 19.52
C MET A 201 4.94 -7.63 20.56
N VAL A 202 4.66 -6.56 21.31
CA VAL A 202 3.54 -6.52 22.24
C VAL A 202 2.28 -6.16 21.47
N LEU A 203 1.27 -7.03 21.51
CA LEU A 203 -0.04 -6.78 20.93
C LEU A 203 -0.89 -5.95 21.92
N GLY A 204 -1.24 -4.73 21.52
CA GLY A 204 -2.09 -3.81 22.27
C GLY A 204 -3.58 -4.17 22.22
N ASP A 205 -4.46 -3.20 22.41
CA ASP A 205 -5.92 -3.36 22.39
C ASP A 205 -6.53 -2.34 21.43
N SER A 206 -7.19 -2.81 20.37
CA SER A 206 -7.85 -1.95 19.39
C SER A 206 -9.29 -1.59 19.75
N GLY A 207 -9.88 -2.19 20.79
CA GLY A 207 -11.27 -1.91 21.19
C GLY A 207 -11.46 -0.58 21.94
N LYS A 208 -10.36 0.13 22.26
CA LYS A 208 -10.37 1.40 23.02
C LYS A 208 -9.78 2.56 22.25
N LEU A 209 -9.60 2.41 20.96
CA LEU A 209 -9.01 3.44 20.13
C LEU A 209 -9.93 4.64 19.97
N GLN A 210 -9.33 5.82 19.86
CA GLN A 210 -10.03 7.08 19.65
C GLN A 210 -9.42 7.84 18.47
N VAL A 211 -10.28 8.50 17.68
CA VAL A 211 -9.84 9.42 16.63
C VAL A 211 -8.96 10.53 17.24
N GLY A 212 -7.88 10.86 16.55
CA GLY A 212 -6.87 11.81 17.01
C GLY A 212 -5.71 11.19 17.79
N GLN A 213 -5.77 9.90 18.17
CA GLN A 213 -4.63 9.22 18.77
C GLN A 213 -3.47 9.10 17.78
N LYS A 214 -2.25 9.35 18.27
CA LYS A 214 -1.01 9.26 17.51
C LYS A 214 -0.68 7.80 17.19
N VAL A 215 -0.28 7.53 15.95
CA VAL A 215 0.10 6.21 15.47
C VAL A 215 1.38 6.23 14.65
N TYR A 216 2.05 5.07 14.60
CA TYR A 216 3.26 4.84 13.83
C TYR A 216 3.09 3.58 12.99
N ALA A 217 3.24 3.69 11.69
CA ALA A 217 3.31 2.54 10.80
C ALA A 217 4.78 2.21 10.53
N ILE A 218 5.18 0.96 10.77
CA ILE A 218 6.54 0.51 10.47
C ILE A 218 6.47 -0.58 9.40
N GLY A 219 7.38 -0.47 8.43
CA GLY A 219 7.61 -1.49 7.41
C GLY A 219 9.09 -1.70 7.18
N ASN A 220 9.42 -2.75 6.45
CA ASN A 220 10.79 -3.03 6.05
C ASN A 220 10.86 -3.31 4.53
N PRO A 221 10.48 -2.33 3.69
CA PRO A 221 10.55 -2.49 2.24
C PRO A 221 11.99 -2.81 1.83
N PHE A 222 12.15 -3.79 0.95
CA PHE A 222 13.45 -4.23 0.41
C PHE A 222 14.43 -4.87 1.43
N GLY A 223 14.06 -5.06 2.70
CA GLY A 223 14.93 -5.66 3.71
C GLY A 223 16.23 -4.89 4.00
N LEU A 224 16.31 -3.62 3.62
CA LEU A 224 17.54 -2.81 3.72
C LEU A 224 17.58 -1.98 5.00
N SER A 225 16.47 -1.36 5.35
CA SER A 225 16.30 -0.57 6.58
C SER A 225 14.82 -0.36 6.82
N GLY A 226 14.39 -0.46 8.08
CA GLY A 226 13.00 -0.20 8.43
C GLY A 226 12.62 1.24 8.12
N THR A 227 11.40 1.43 7.67
CA THR A 227 10.79 2.73 7.42
C THR A 227 9.68 2.94 8.43
N MET A 228 9.66 4.06 9.11
CA MET A 228 8.58 4.47 10.00
C MET A 228 7.88 5.71 9.43
N THR A 229 6.56 5.66 9.36
CA THR A 229 5.71 6.82 9.10
C THR A 229 4.87 7.11 10.33
N ARG A 230 4.46 8.37 10.51
CA ARG A 230 3.70 8.84 11.65
C ARG A 230 2.43 9.53 11.19
N GLY A 231 1.38 9.37 11.95
CA GLY A 231 0.10 10.04 11.75
C GLY A 231 -0.79 9.93 12.97
N ILE A 232 -2.09 10.03 12.74
CA ILE A 232 -3.13 9.87 13.74
C ILE A 232 -4.19 8.85 13.26
N ILE A 233 -5.01 8.38 14.16
CA ILE A 233 -6.26 7.69 13.81
C ILE A 233 -7.22 8.76 13.27
N SER A 234 -7.55 8.68 12.00
CA SER A 234 -8.44 9.63 11.33
C SER A 234 -9.92 9.23 11.45
N SER A 235 -10.20 7.92 11.47
CA SER A 235 -11.55 7.35 11.62
C SER A 235 -11.45 5.88 12.02
N ILE A 236 -12.54 5.33 12.56
CA ILE A 236 -12.75 3.88 12.73
C ILE A 236 -14.07 3.59 12.04
N ARG A 237 -14.06 2.76 11.00
CA ARG A 237 -15.24 2.51 10.17
C ARG A 237 -15.12 1.20 9.41
N PRO A 238 -16.26 0.60 9.02
CA PRO A 238 -16.22 -0.58 8.16
C PRO A 238 -15.66 -0.22 6.78
N VAL A 239 -14.90 -1.15 6.22
CA VAL A 239 -14.38 -1.09 4.85
C VAL A 239 -14.65 -2.43 4.20
N GLN A 240 -15.19 -2.38 2.98
CA GLN A 240 -15.45 -3.55 2.16
C GLN A 240 -14.82 -3.34 0.79
N GLU A 241 -14.10 -4.36 0.33
CA GLU A 241 -13.46 -4.38 -0.98
C GLU A 241 -14.25 -5.24 -1.98
N PRO A 242 -14.12 -4.95 -3.28
CA PRO A 242 -14.82 -5.71 -4.33
C PRO A 242 -14.44 -7.20 -4.39
N ASP A 243 -13.27 -7.58 -3.90
CA ASP A 243 -12.78 -8.97 -3.85
C ASP A 243 -13.34 -9.79 -2.68
N GLY A 244 -14.20 -9.16 -1.85
CA GLY A 244 -14.87 -9.77 -0.72
C GLY A 244 -14.16 -9.65 0.62
N MET A 245 -13.04 -8.91 0.70
CA MET A 245 -12.42 -8.55 1.96
C MET A 245 -13.33 -7.58 2.72
N GLN A 246 -13.56 -7.85 4.00
CA GLN A 246 -14.34 -7.00 4.89
C GLN A 246 -13.62 -6.78 6.21
N ILE A 247 -13.47 -5.52 6.59
CA ILE A 247 -12.91 -5.10 7.88
C ILE A 247 -13.96 -4.24 8.58
N ASP A 248 -14.61 -4.79 9.62
CA ASP A 248 -15.76 -4.13 10.27
C ASP A 248 -15.37 -2.83 10.97
N GLU A 249 -14.20 -2.76 11.59
CA GLU A 249 -13.70 -1.60 12.34
C GLU A 249 -12.31 -1.17 11.85
N ALA A 250 -12.14 -1.03 10.53
CA ALA A 250 -10.87 -0.64 9.94
C ALA A 250 -10.38 0.68 10.55
N ILE A 251 -9.11 0.70 10.96
CA ILE A 251 -8.44 1.88 11.49
C ILE A 251 -7.96 2.71 10.30
N GLN A 252 -8.60 3.84 10.07
CA GLN A 252 -8.15 4.81 9.08
C GLN A 252 -7.09 5.73 9.69
N THR A 253 -5.99 5.96 8.97
CA THR A 253 -4.89 6.82 9.39
C THR A 253 -4.38 7.69 8.24
N ASP A 254 -3.82 8.86 8.57
CA ASP A 254 -3.07 9.71 7.66
C ASP A 254 -1.56 9.40 7.65
N ALA A 255 -1.10 8.49 8.52
CA ALA A 255 0.24 7.91 8.38
C ALA A 255 0.38 7.29 6.98
N ALA A 256 1.46 7.60 6.28
CA ALA A 256 1.64 7.12 4.91
C ALA A 256 1.76 5.59 4.87
N ILE A 257 0.72 4.93 4.34
CA ILE A 257 0.71 3.50 4.02
C ILE A 257 1.00 3.36 2.53
N ASN A 258 2.04 2.60 2.20
CA ASN A 258 2.51 2.40 0.82
C ASN A 258 2.95 0.95 0.63
N PRO A 259 3.12 0.47 -0.61
CA PRO A 259 3.75 -0.81 -0.89
C PRO A 259 5.08 -0.94 -0.13
N GLY A 260 5.18 -1.99 0.69
CA GLY A 260 6.35 -2.26 1.53
C GLY A 260 6.12 -2.11 3.02
N ASN A 261 5.12 -1.34 3.50
CA ASN A 261 4.68 -1.42 4.90
C ASN A 261 3.38 -2.22 5.12
N SER A 262 2.72 -2.68 4.03
CA SER A 262 1.59 -3.62 4.11
C SER A 262 2.00 -4.91 4.81
N GLY A 263 1.19 -5.39 5.75
CA GLY A 263 1.48 -6.50 6.64
C GLY A 263 2.33 -6.14 7.86
N GLY A 264 2.96 -4.97 7.87
CA GLY A 264 3.68 -4.44 9.03
C GLY A 264 2.75 -3.91 10.12
N PRO A 265 3.29 -3.63 11.32
CA PRO A 265 2.49 -3.16 12.45
C PRO A 265 2.10 -1.69 12.33
N LEU A 266 0.88 -1.37 12.77
CA LEU A 266 0.47 -0.04 13.20
C LEU A 266 0.58 0.01 14.72
N LEU A 267 1.35 0.95 15.26
CA LEU A 267 1.68 1.05 16.68
C LEU A 267 1.04 2.26 17.32
N ASN A 268 0.71 2.15 18.61
CA ASN A 268 0.39 3.30 19.43
C ASN A 268 1.67 4.01 19.94
N TRP A 269 1.51 5.07 20.70
CA TRP A 269 2.61 5.87 21.26
C TRP A 269 3.48 5.13 22.30
N HIS A 270 3.03 3.98 22.82
CA HIS A 270 3.81 3.07 23.66
C HIS A 270 4.62 2.04 22.85
N GLY A 271 4.42 1.97 21.54
CA GLY A 271 5.01 0.96 20.67
C GLY A 271 4.31 -0.40 20.78
N GLU A 272 3.04 -0.44 21.13
CA GLU A 272 2.21 -1.64 21.11
C GLU A 272 1.43 -1.71 19.80
N VAL A 273 1.28 -2.91 19.24
CA VAL A 273 0.56 -3.14 17.98
C VAL A 273 -0.94 -2.93 18.20
N ILE A 274 -1.53 -1.98 17.51
CA ILE A 274 -2.98 -1.72 17.51
C ILE A 274 -3.65 -2.11 16.20
N GLY A 275 -2.86 -2.34 15.15
CA GLY A 275 -3.36 -2.77 13.85
C GLY A 275 -2.28 -3.38 12.97
N ILE A 276 -2.70 -3.97 11.86
CA ILE A 276 -1.87 -4.50 10.78
C ILE A 276 -2.10 -3.62 9.56
N ASN A 277 -1.05 -2.94 9.10
CA ASN A 277 -1.16 -2.07 7.93
C ASN A 277 -1.60 -2.90 6.72
N THR A 278 -2.63 -2.43 6.03
CA THR A 278 -3.06 -3.02 4.77
C THR A 278 -3.25 -1.91 3.76
N MET A 279 -2.89 -2.15 2.52
CA MET A 279 -3.12 -1.20 1.45
C MET A 279 -4.47 -1.55 0.83
N ILE A 280 -5.49 -0.78 1.16
CA ILE A 280 -6.76 -0.85 0.45
C ILE A 280 -6.59 -0.08 -0.85
N ALA A 281 -6.92 -0.72 -1.98
CA ALA A 281 -6.67 -0.19 -3.30
C ALA A 281 -7.17 1.26 -3.44
N SER A 282 -6.24 2.20 -3.53
CA SER A 282 -6.56 3.52 -4.02
C SER A 282 -6.42 3.50 -5.54
N ASN A 283 -7.28 4.19 -6.26
CA ASN A 283 -7.24 4.30 -7.73
C ASN A 283 -5.91 4.85 -8.28
N VAL A 284 -4.97 5.20 -7.42
CA VAL A 284 -3.71 5.89 -7.78
C VAL A 284 -2.46 5.09 -7.34
N GLY A 285 -2.61 3.97 -6.62
CA GLY A 285 -1.49 3.12 -6.19
C GLY A 285 -0.50 3.76 -5.21
N GLN A 286 -0.78 4.97 -4.70
CA GLN A 286 0.02 5.69 -3.72
C GLN A 286 -0.85 6.26 -2.60
N SER A 287 -0.28 6.45 -1.40
CA SER A 287 -0.98 7.06 -0.27
C SER A 287 -1.40 8.49 -0.60
N ALA A 288 -2.71 8.71 -0.63
CA ALA A 288 -3.31 10.05 -0.73
C ALA A 288 -3.58 10.66 0.66
N GLY A 289 -2.88 10.24 1.71
CA GLY A 289 -3.19 10.61 3.10
C GLY A 289 -4.35 9.80 3.69
N ILE A 290 -4.72 8.70 3.06
CA ILE A 290 -5.74 7.77 3.54
C ILE A 290 -5.13 6.36 3.50
N GLY A 291 -4.74 5.86 4.66
CA GLY A 291 -4.29 4.50 4.87
C GLY A 291 -5.26 3.76 5.78
N PHE A 292 -5.25 2.44 5.72
CA PHE A 292 -6.07 1.60 6.59
C PHE A 292 -5.22 0.51 7.26
N ALA A 293 -5.66 0.10 8.44
CA ALA A 293 -5.10 -1.05 9.13
C ALA A 293 -6.21 -1.94 9.69
N ILE A 294 -5.97 -3.22 9.68
CA ILE A 294 -6.82 -4.24 10.31
C ILE A 294 -6.63 -4.14 11.81
N PRO A 295 -7.69 -4.02 12.63
CA PRO A 295 -7.58 -3.96 14.08
C PRO A 295 -6.84 -5.17 14.66
N VAL A 296 -5.96 -4.97 15.64
CA VAL A 296 -5.23 -6.08 16.26
C VAL A 296 -6.14 -7.06 16.96
N ASN A 297 -7.29 -6.63 17.49
CA ASN A 297 -8.26 -7.52 18.14
C ASN A 297 -8.89 -8.49 17.14
N THR A 298 -9.11 -8.07 15.87
CA THR A 298 -9.53 -8.98 14.79
C THR A 298 -8.50 -10.10 14.59
N ALA A 299 -7.21 -9.73 14.50
CA ALA A 299 -6.15 -10.73 14.40
C ALA A 299 -6.09 -11.65 15.62
N LYS A 300 -6.16 -11.10 16.85
CA LYS A 300 -6.15 -11.90 18.10
C LYS A 300 -7.29 -12.92 18.16
N ALA A 301 -8.47 -12.55 17.66
CA ALA A 301 -9.65 -13.44 17.67
C ALA A 301 -9.42 -14.71 16.85
N VAL A 302 -8.67 -14.60 15.75
CA VAL A 302 -8.43 -15.71 14.82
C VAL A 302 -7.06 -16.37 14.96
N LEU A 303 -6.12 -15.74 15.66
CA LEU A 303 -4.72 -16.15 15.71
C LEU A 303 -4.54 -17.60 16.19
N ASN A 304 -5.28 -18.01 17.22
CA ASN A 304 -5.19 -19.38 17.73
C ASN A 304 -5.65 -20.42 16.69
N ASP A 305 -6.72 -20.14 15.97
CA ASP A 305 -7.22 -21.02 14.91
C ASP A 305 -6.22 -21.08 13.75
N LEU A 306 -5.63 -19.94 13.36
CA LEU A 306 -4.60 -19.90 12.32
C LEU A 306 -3.37 -20.71 12.67
N VAL A 307 -2.89 -20.63 13.92
CA VAL A 307 -1.70 -21.36 14.36
C VAL A 307 -1.97 -22.86 14.55
N THR A 308 -3.15 -23.24 15.05
CA THR A 308 -3.44 -24.64 15.41
C THR A 308 -4.12 -25.43 14.28
N LEU A 309 -4.96 -24.78 13.49
CA LEU A 309 -5.79 -25.42 12.47
C LEU A 309 -5.40 -25.03 11.04
N GLY A 310 -4.58 -23.99 10.89
CA GLY A 310 -4.21 -23.44 9.58
C GLY A 310 -5.29 -22.59 8.91
N ARG A 311 -6.47 -22.45 9.51
CA ARG A 311 -7.63 -21.72 8.98
C ARG A 311 -8.54 -21.27 10.11
N VAL A 312 -9.39 -20.28 9.84
CA VAL A 312 -10.39 -19.79 10.78
C VAL A 312 -11.65 -20.63 10.69
N ARG A 313 -12.15 -21.07 11.84
CA ARG A 313 -13.46 -21.75 11.94
C ARG A 313 -14.58 -20.71 11.96
N ARG A 314 -15.12 -20.43 10.79
CA ARG A 314 -16.24 -19.48 10.68
C ARG A 314 -17.56 -20.16 10.95
N PRO A 315 -18.45 -19.50 11.72
CA PRO A 315 -19.80 -20.02 11.90
C PRO A 315 -20.57 -19.95 10.58
N ALA A 316 -21.39 -20.95 10.32
CA ALA A 316 -22.24 -20.97 9.13
C ALA A 316 -23.61 -21.54 9.45
N LEU A 317 -24.62 -20.88 8.91
CA LEU A 317 -25.99 -21.42 8.89
C LEU A 317 -26.13 -22.54 7.86
N GLY A 318 -25.36 -22.51 6.79
CA GLY A 318 -25.50 -23.46 5.68
C GLY A 318 -26.71 -23.16 4.82
N VAL A 319 -26.94 -21.89 4.52
CA VAL A 319 -28.00 -21.41 3.63
C VAL A 319 -27.43 -20.56 2.51
N ARG A 320 -28.12 -20.53 1.37
CA ARG A 320 -28.00 -19.46 0.37
C ARG A 320 -29.24 -18.61 0.45
N THR A 321 -29.05 -17.32 0.51
CA THR A 321 -30.14 -16.35 0.69
C THR A 321 -30.07 -15.27 -0.38
N ILE A 322 -31.20 -14.60 -0.59
CA ILE A 322 -31.28 -13.35 -1.35
C ILE A 322 -31.95 -12.30 -0.44
N PRO A 323 -31.48 -11.04 -0.48
CA PRO A 323 -32.14 -9.97 0.25
C PRO A 323 -33.54 -9.71 -0.35
N VAL A 324 -34.51 -9.47 0.52
CA VAL A 324 -35.87 -9.10 0.15
C VAL A 324 -36.00 -7.59 0.32
N THR A 325 -36.38 -6.91 -0.75
CA THR A 325 -36.77 -5.49 -0.73
C THR A 325 -38.31 -5.37 -0.62
N PRO A 326 -38.87 -4.21 -0.20
CA PRO A 326 -40.29 -3.99 -0.14
C PRO A 326 -41.00 -4.28 -1.47
N GLU A 327 -40.38 -3.91 -2.60
CA GLU A 327 -40.93 -4.17 -3.93
C GLU A 327 -40.98 -5.67 -4.24
N LEU A 328 -39.95 -6.40 -3.88
CA LEU A 328 -39.89 -7.86 -4.07
C LEU A 328 -40.90 -8.55 -3.15
N SER A 329 -41.04 -8.08 -1.90
CA SER A 329 -42.01 -8.58 -0.94
C SER A 329 -43.45 -8.45 -1.45
N GLU A 330 -43.80 -7.28 -1.98
CA GLU A 330 -45.13 -7.03 -2.56
C GLU A 330 -45.40 -7.94 -3.77
N GLN A 331 -44.45 -8.05 -4.70
CA GLN A 331 -44.60 -8.89 -5.89
C GLN A 331 -44.76 -10.36 -5.56
N MET A 332 -44.09 -10.84 -4.50
CA MET A 332 -44.13 -12.23 -4.09
C MET A 332 -45.18 -12.54 -2.99
N GLY A 333 -45.84 -11.53 -2.44
CA GLY A 333 -46.80 -11.66 -1.37
C GLY A 333 -46.18 -12.22 -0.09
N LEU A 334 -44.93 -11.83 0.23
CA LEU A 334 -44.21 -12.27 1.43
C LEU A 334 -44.85 -11.67 2.69
N ALA A 335 -44.45 -12.21 3.85
CA ALA A 335 -45.01 -11.82 5.14
C ALA A 335 -44.25 -10.66 5.81
N ALA A 336 -43.11 -10.25 5.28
CA ALA A 336 -42.31 -9.11 5.74
C ALA A 336 -41.66 -8.39 4.56
N ASP A 337 -41.50 -7.08 4.71
CA ASP A 337 -40.99 -6.20 3.64
C ASP A 337 -39.47 -6.26 3.48
N ASN A 338 -38.77 -6.80 4.48
CA ASN A 338 -37.31 -6.93 4.50
C ASN A 338 -36.91 -8.29 5.09
N GLY A 339 -35.73 -8.74 4.81
CA GLY A 339 -35.14 -9.95 5.33
C GLY A 339 -34.37 -10.74 4.29
N LEU A 340 -33.94 -11.94 4.67
CA LEU A 340 -33.17 -12.85 3.81
C LEU A 340 -34.04 -14.07 3.47
N LEU A 341 -34.44 -14.18 2.20
CA LEU A 341 -35.18 -15.35 1.70
C LEU A 341 -34.19 -16.49 1.46
N VAL A 342 -34.46 -17.63 2.11
CA VAL A 342 -33.68 -18.86 1.95
C VAL A 342 -34.00 -19.51 0.62
N VAL A 343 -33.13 -19.39 -0.38
CA VAL A 343 -33.30 -20.01 -1.68
C VAL A 343 -32.78 -21.45 -1.72
N GLN A 344 -31.79 -21.75 -0.88
CA GLN A 344 -31.27 -23.11 -0.78
C GLN A 344 -30.74 -23.39 0.63
N VAL A 345 -30.92 -24.61 1.12
CA VAL A 345 -30.33 -25.13 2.34
C VAL A 345 -29.28 -26.17 1.96
N VAL A 346 -28.09 -26.09 2.58
CA VAL A 346 -27.01 -27.04 2.35
C VAL A 346 -27.35 -28.35 3.04
N PRO A 347 -27.47 -29.49 2.31
CA PRO A 347 -27.79 -30.79 2.92
C PRO A 347 -26.79 -31.18 4.01
N GLY A 348 -27.30 -31.56 5.18
CA GLY A 348 -26.50 -31.87 6.38
C GLY A 348 -25.90 -30.63 7.06
N GLY A 349 -26.19 -29.43 6.56
CA GLY A 349 -25.78 -28.16 7.19
C GLY A 349 -26.54 -27.84 8.48
N ALA A 350 -26.17 -26.75 9.13
CA ALA A 350 -26.80 -26.30 10.38
C ALA A 350 -28.31 -26.02 10.20
N ALA A 351 -28.66 -25.27 9.16
CA ALA A 351 -30.04 -24.95 8.82
C ALA A 351 -30.87 -26.19 8.48
N ASP A 352 -30.30 -27.16 7.74
CA ASP A 352 -30.96 -28.42 7.40
C ASP A 352 -31.31 -29.22 8.66
N ARG A 353 -30.32 -29.38 9.55
CA ARG A 353 -30.52 -30.06 10.84
C ARG A 353 -31.54 -29.36 11.74
N ALA A 354 -31.65 -28.04 11.63
CA ALA A 354 -32.63 -27.26 12.37
C ALA A 354 -34.01 -27.21 11.71
N GLY A 355 -34.19 -27.82 10.53
CA GLY A 355 -35.42 -27.88 9.80
C GLY A 355 -35.86 -26.59 9.13
N LEU A 356 -34.87 -25.77 8.68
CA LEU A 356 -35.14 -24.66 7.77
C LEU A 356 -35.46 -25.19 6.38
N HIS A 357 -36.34 -24.49 5.69
CA HIS A 357 -36.78 -24.85 4.34
C HIS A 357 -36.14 -23.90 3.31
N GLY A 358 -35.55 -24.47 2.30
CA GLY A 358 -35.13 -23.75 1.08
C GLY A 358 -36.30 -23.61 0.11
N GLY A 359 -36.09 -22.81 -0.93
CA GLY A 359 -37.06 -22.63 -2.00
C GLY A 359 -37.33 -23.93 -2.76
N THR A 360 -38.60 -24.13 -3.14
CA THR A 360 -39.05 -25.29 -3.91
C THR A 360 -39.58 -24.93 -5.30
N GLU A 361 -39.95 -23.68 -5.52
CA GLU A 361 -40.52 -23.17 -6.77
C GLU A 361 -39.44 -22.43 -7.58
N ARG A 362 -39.29 -22.81 -8.84
CA ARG A 362 -38.30 -22.16 -9.73
C ARG A 362 -38.87 -20.85 -10.27
N ALA A 363 -38.16 -19.77 -10.06
CA ALA A 363 -38.48 -18.46 -10.61
C ALA A 363 -37.20 -17.81 -11.23
N TYR A 364 -37.38 -16.64 -11.82
CA TYR A 364 -36.30 -15.88 -12.41
C TYR A 364 -36.27 -14.45 -11.84
N LEU A 365 -35.15 -14.03 -11.32
CA LEU A 365 -34.85 -12.63 -10.97
C LEU A 365 -33.98 -12.04 -12.09
N GLY A 366 -34.61 -11.29 -13.01
CA GLY A 366 -33.97 -10.96 -14.28
C GLY A 366 -33.64 -12.25 -15.08
N ASN A 367 -32.37 -12.47 -15.40
CA ASN A 367 -31.90 -13.68 -16.10
C ASN A 367 -31.37 -14.77 -15.15
N THR A 368 -31.39 -14.53 -13.85
CA THR A 368 -30.85 -15.48 -12.86
C THR A 368 -31.95 -16.40 -12.32
N PRO A 369 -31.82 -17.72 -12.48
CA PRO A 369 -32.77 -18.65 -11.88
C PRO A 369 -32.60 -18.68 -10.37
N ILE A 370 -33.71 -18.53 -9.63
CA ILE A 370 -33.76 -18.60 -8.18
C ILE A 370 -34.85 -19.58 -7.74
N MET A 371 -34.73 -20.05 -6.49
CA MET A 371 -35.72 -20.93 -5.90
C MET A 371 -36.54 -20.15 -4.85
N LEU A 372 -37.84 -20.09 -4.98
CA LEU A 372 -38.77 -19.41 -4.11
C LEU A 372 -39.54 -20.37 -3.20
N GLY A 373 -40.23 -19.82 -2.19
CA GLY A 373 -41.06 -20.60 -1.25
C GLY A 373 -40.28 -21.12 -0.04
N GLY A 374 -39.04 -20.70 0.14
CA GLY A 374 -38.26 -20.98 1.35
C GLY A 374 -38.63 -20.08 2.53
N ASP A 375 -37.99 -20.32 3.68
CA ASP A 375 -38.16 -19.52 4.88
C ASP A 375 -37.56 -18.11 4.67
N LEU A 376 -38.22 -17.09 5.23
CA LEU A 376 -37.71 -15.71 5.23
C LEU A 376 -37.17 -15.41 6.62
N ILE A 377 -35.84 -15.22 6.73
CA ILE A 377 -35.16 -14.85 7.97
C ILE A 377 -35.27 -13.34 8.14
N VAL A 378 -35.79 -12.88 9.27
CA VAL A 378 -36.01 -11.46 9.58
C VAL A 378 -35.22 -11.01 10.81
N ALA A 379 -34.80 -11.92 11.69
CA ALA A 379 -33.97 -11.59 12.83
C ALA A 379 -33.14 -12.80 13.29
N ILE A 380 -32.01 -12.51 13.93
CA ILE A 380 -31.12 -13.48 14.58
C ILE A 380 -30.85 -12.98 16.00
N ASP A 381 -31.13 -13.78 17.03
CA ASP A 381 -31.03 -13.44 18.46
C ASP A 381 -31.68 -12.09 18.83
N GLY A 382 -32.76 -11.75 18.12
CA GLY A 382 -33.53 -10.52 18.33
C GLY A 382 -32.94 -9.29 17.61
N GLN A 383 -31.87 -9.43 16.86
CA GLN A 383 -31.33 -8.39 15.98
C GLN A 383 -31.96 -8.56 14.59
N ASP A 384 -32.53 -7.47 14.06
CA ASP A 384 -33.10 -7.47 12.71
C ASP A 384 -32.04 -7.73 11.66
N VAL A 385 -32.36 -8.55 10.65
CA VAL A 385 -31.50 -8.89 9.53
C VAL A 385 -32.24 -8.55 8.25
N GLN A 386 -31.76 -7.53 7.54
CA GLN A 386 -32.38 -7.04 6.31
C GLN A 386 -31.62 -7.49 5.07
N ASP A 387 -30.31 -7.59 5.19
CA ASP A 387 -29.40 -7.95 4.07
C ASP A 387 -28.28 -8.90 4.50
N GLN A 388 -27.40 -9.21 3.54
CA GLN A 388 -26.27 -10.11 3.77
C GLN A 388 -25.22 -9.50 4.72
N GLN A 389 -25.13 -8.17 4.79
CA GLN A 389 -24.21 -7.47 5.67
C GLN A 389 -24.63 -7.62 7.13
N ASP A 390 -25.92 -7.43 7.42
CA ASP A 390 -26.48 -7.65 8.76
C ASP A 390 -26.23 -9.09 9.22
N LEU A 391 -26.50 -10.06 8.32
CA LEU A 391 -26.23 -11.47 8.61
C LEU A 391 -24.74 -11.68 8.97
N SER A 392 -23.84 -11.13 8.18
CA SER A 392 -22.40 -11.26 8.42
C SER A 392 -21.98 -10.63 9.75
N GLN A 393 -22.51 -9.45 10.07
CA GLN A 393 -22.23 -8.74 11.31
C GLN A 393 -22.70 -9.53 12.55
N VAL A 394 -23.90 -10.10 12.49
CA VAL A 394 -24.38 -10.96 13.59
C VAL A 394 -23.54 -12.22 13.71
N MET A 395 -23.23 -12.88 12.58
CA MET A 395 -22.46 -14.12 12.56
C MET A 395 -21.01 -13.93 13.06
N ASN A 396 -20.40 -12.77 12.85
CA ASN A 396 -19.05 -12.46 13.33
C ASN A 396 -18.93 -12.47 14.88
N ASN A 397 -20.06 -12.31 15.59
CA ASN A 397 -20.11 -12.39 17.05
C ASN A 397 -20.25 -13.81 17.60
N HIS A 398 -20.41 -14.81 16.73
CA HIS A 398 -20.63 -16.21 17.09
C HIS A 398 -19.46 -17.10 16.65
N ARG A 399 -19.46 -18.33 17.16
CA ARG A 399 -18.51 -19.38 16.78
C ARG A 399 -19.24 -20.60 16.24
N ALA A 400 -18.54 -21.41 15.46
CA ALA A 400 -19.07 -22.72 15.08
C ALA A 400 -19.35 -23.54 16.35
N GLY A 401 -20.56 -24.09 16.46
CA GLY A 401 -21.08 -24.80 17.64
C GLY A 401 -21.99 -23.96 18.53
N ASP A 402 -22.01 -22.63 18.40
CA ASP A 402 -22.96 -21.79 19.14
C ASP A 402 -24.39 -22.02 18.65
N THR A 403 -25.35 -21.79 19.53
CA THR A 403 -26.77 -21.88 19.18
C THR A 403 -27.34 -20.48 19.02
N VAL A 404 -27.86 -20.18 17.84
CA VAL A 404 -28.56 -18.93 17.54
C VAL A 404 -30.07 -19.17 17.39
N ARG A 405 -30.86 -18.15 17.70
CA ARG A 405 -32.30 -18.16 17.49
C ARG A 405 -32.66 -17.35 16.26
N LEU A 406 -33.11 -18.01 15.21
CA LEU A 406 -33.63 -17.35 14.03
C LEU A 406 -35.09 -17.05 14.18
N THR A 407 -35.52 -15.81 13.96
CA THR A 407 -36.94 -15.48 13.75
C THR A 407 -37.20 -15.50 12.25
N ILE A 408 -38.11 -16.38 11.83
CA ILE A 408 -38.41 -16.62 10.42
C ILE A 408 -39.88 -16.47 10.13
N TYR A 409 -40.21 -16.24 8.86
CA TYR A 409 -41.55 -16.51 8.32
C TYR A 409 -41.49 -17.75 7.43
N ARG A 410 -42.35 -18.73 7.73
CA ARG A 410 -42.63 -19.89 6.87
C ARG A 410 -43.99 -19.70 6.24
N GLY A 411 -44.00 -19.30 4.98
CA GLY A 411 -45.20 -18.70 4.38
C GLY A 411 -45.62 -17.44 5.14
N LYS A 412 -46.82 -17.42 5.71
CA LYS A 412 -47.32 -16.28 6.53
C LYS A 412 -47.15 -16.48 8.03
N LYS A 413 -46.62 -17.61 8.47
CA LYS A 413 -46.51 -17.94 9.90
C LYS A 413 -45.13 -17.50 10.43
N LYS A 414 -45.12 -16.59 11.41
CA LYS A 414 -43.90 -16.21 12.16
C LYS A 414 -43.58 -17.30 13.20
N MET A 415 -42.30 -17.68 13.30
CA MET A 415 -41.84 -18.65 14.27
C MET A 415 -40.33 -18.48 14.56
N ASP A 416 -39.90 -18.99 15.70
CA ASP A 416 -38.51 -19.04 16.07
C ASP A 416 -37.96 -20.44 15.83
N VAL A 417 -36.74 -20.52 15.32
CA VAL A 417 -35.99 -21.77 15.08
C VAL A 417 -34.61 -21.64 15.72
N SER A 418 -34.28 -22.57 16.59
CA SER A 418 -32.94 -22.65 17.17
C SER A 418 -32.01 -23.44 16.26
N VAL A 419 -30.88 -22.84 15.90
CA VAL A 419 -29.89 -23.43 14.98
C VAL A 419 -28.53 -23.52 15.66
N VAL A 420 -27.97 -24.72 15.74
CA VAL A 420 -26.57 -24.93 16.14
C VAL A 420 -25.71 -24.67 14.93
N LEU A 421 -24.90 -23.58 14.98
CA LEU A 421 -24.07 -23.13 13.87
C LEU A 421 -23.07 -24.22 13.48
N GLY A 422 -22.97 -24.46 12.20
CA GLY A 422 -21.92 -25.30 11.61
C GLY A 422 -20.65 -24.52 11.37
N GLU A 423 -19.68 -25.18 10.78
CA GLU A 423 -18.46 -24.54 10.27
C GLU A 423 -18.62 -24.29 8.78
N ALA A 424 -18.29 -23.08 8.33
CA ALA A 424 -18.24 -22.75 6.91
C ALA A 424 -17.22 -23.65 6.21
N ARG A 425 -17.64 -24.37 5.19
CA ARG A 425 -16.72 -25.08 4.30
C ARG A 425 -16.16 -24.04 3.33
N GLU A 426 -14.87 -23.77 3.41
CA GLU A 426 -14.21 -23.02 2.34
C GLU A 426 -14.41 -23.81 1.04
N GLN A 427 -15.00 -23.17 0.04
CA GLN A 427 -14.98 -23.72 -1.32
C GLN A 427 -13.52 -23.52 -1.81
N VAL A 428 -12.81 -24.64 -1.94
CA VAL A 428 -11.47 -24.74 -2.52
C VAL A 428 -11.55 -24.39 -4.02
#